data_7b888a33b88e3fce3b51a30d50e7d557
#
_entry.id   7b888a33b88e3fce3b51a30d50e7d557
#
_cell.length_a   1.000
_cell.length_b   1.000
_cell.length_c   1.000
_cell.angle_alpha   90.00
_cell.angle_beta   90.00
_cell.angle_gamma   90.00
#
_symmetry.space_group_name_H-M   'P 1'
#
loop_
_entity.id
_entity.type
_entity.pdbx_description
1 polymer ?
#
loop_
_entity_poly.entity_id
_entity_poly.type
_entity_poly.pdbx_seq_one_letter_code
_entity_poly.pdbx_strand_id
1 'polypeptide(L)'
;LDLAKGTLYKHFQSKDELYMLLIIRNERMLLEMIQDTEKQFPEHLVFFMLHHLHHPERTSLFHQIEERLSTTGQGIQPLFSELYKVRRQRLRIIIRMTESYLLEIQSSMIMRDYLASIWSLTYGAAVILNSSFYQRYLGSRDTLRVAYIDQALAMPKQHQQFTSSLMTQ
;
A
#
# COMPACT_ATOMS: atom_id res chain seq x y z
N LEU A 1 16.09 23.31 2.41
CA LEU A 1 16.76 22.97 3.68
C LEU A 1 18.06 22.27 3.36
N ASP A 2 19.12 23.08 3.18
CA ASP A 2 20.51 22.61 3.11
C ASP A 2 20.98 22.20 4.52
N LEU A 3 20.53 21.05 4.96
CA LEU A 3 21.20 20.34 6.03
C LEU A 3 22.50 19.82 5.43
N ALA A 4 23.62 20.42 5.84
CA ALA A 4 24.95 19.99 5.42
C ALA A 4 25.07 18.47 5.61
N LYS A 5 25.61 17.74 4.61
CA LYS A 5 25.83 16.28 4.64
C LYS A 5 26.38 15.80 5.99
N GLY A 6 27.27 16.58 6.62
CA GLY A 6 27.86 16.28 7.92
C GLY A 6 26.88 16.27 9.10
N THR A 7 25.77 16.97 9.01
CA THR A 7 24.73 16.99 10.06
C THR A 7 23.85 15.75 10.02
N LEU A 8 23.53 15.25 8.82
CA LEU A 8 22.78 14.00 8.65
C LEU A 8 23.56 12.78 9.20
N TYR A 9 24.85 12.68 8.91
CA TYR A 9 25.71 11.57 9.38
C TYR A 9 26.02 11.62 10.88
N LYS A 10 25.67 12.68 11.60
CA LYS A 10 25.71 12.71 13.07
C LYS A 10 24.58 11.89 13.73
N HIS A 11 23.49 11.65 12.99
CA HIS A 11 22.28 11.01 13.51
C HIS A 11 22.03 9.62 12.92
N PHE A 12 22.66 9.28 11.78
CA PHE A 12 22.47 8.00 11.09
C PHE A 12 23.82 7.39 10.74
N GLN A 13 23.96 6.10 10.96
CA GLN A 13 25.22 5.37 10.67
C GLN A 13 25.44 5.20 9.16
N SER A 14 24.35 5.15 8.38
CA SER A 14 24.40 5.01 6.92
C SER A 14 23.16 5.60 6.24
N LYS A 15 23.26 5.78 4.91
CA LYS A 15 22.10 6.14 4.08
C LYS A 15 21.02 5.07 4.09
N ASP A 16 21.42 3.81 4.17
CA ASP A 16 20.51 2.67 4.18
C ASP A 16 19.71 2.62 5.50
N GLU A 17 20.34 2.92 6.62
CA GLU A 17 19.69 3.10 7.91
C GLU A 17 18.62 4.21 7.85
N LEU A 18 18.99 5.37 7.32
CA LEU A 18 18.03 6.49 7.14
C LEU A 18 16.82 6.07 6.32
N TYR A 19 17.03 5.40 5.18
CA TYR A 19 15.92 4.94 4.34
C TYR A 19 15.03 3.92 5.07
N MET A 20 15.61 2.97 5.79
CA MET A 20 14.83 2.00 6.55
C MET A 20 13.99 2.67 7.65
N LEU A 21 14.55 3.66 8.35
CA LEU A 21 13.80 4.42 9.36
C LEU A 21 12.65 5.23 8.75
N LEU A 22 12.81 5.78 7.54
CA LEU A 22 11.73 6.45 6.82
C LEU A 22 10.63 5.45 6.41
N ILE A 23 10.99 4.26 5.95
CA ILE A 23 10.04 3.19 5.61
C ILE A 23 9.28 2.73 6.87
N ILE A 24 9.98 2.52 7.98
CA ILE A 24 9.36 2.15 9.27
C ILE A 24 8.39 3.24 9.74
N ARG A 25 8.79 4.50 9.66
CA ARG A 25 7.92 5.65 9.99
C ARG A 25 6.65 5.65 9.14
N ASN A 26 6.78 5.43 7.84
CA ASN A 26 5.65 5.32 6.93
C ASN A 26 4.71 4.15 7.30
N GLU A 27 5.27 3.00 7.64
CA GLU A 27 4.49 1.84 8.06
C GLU A 27 3.76 2.05 9.40
N ARG A 28 4.39 2.76 10.36
CA ARG A 28 3.75 3.16 11.63
C ARG A 28 2.57 4.11 11.38
N MET A 29 2.73 5.08 10.50
CA MET A 29 1.63 5.99 10.12
C MET A 29 0.46 5.22 9.50
N LEU A 30 0.72 4.24 8.63
CA LEU A 30 -0.31 3.37 8.08
C LEU A 30 -0.98 2.51 9.16
N LEU A 31 -0.24 2.07 10.18
CA LEU A 31 -0.81 1.37 11.33
C LEU A 31 -1.72 2.28 12.15
N GLU A 32 -1.29 3.50 12.46
CA GLU A 32 -2.11 4.49 13.17
C GLU A 32 -3.41 4.80 12.41
N MET A 33 -3.33 4.99 11.09
CA MET A 33 -4.51 5.24 10.25
C MET A 33 -5.55 4.13 10.33
N ILE A 34 -5.15 2.85 10.40
CA ILE A 34 -6.08 1.73 10.43
C ILE A 34 -6.61 1.42 11.83
N GLN A 35 -6.04 2.02 12.88
CA GLN A 35 -6.52 1.87 14.26
C GLN A 35 -7.70 2.79 14.59
N ASP A 36 -8.07 3.70 13.70
CA ASP A 36 -9.26 4.53 13.83
C ASP A 36 -10.52 3.66 13.73
N THR A 37 -11.14 3.38 14.87
CA THR A 37 -12.31 2.50 14.98
C THR A 37 -13.63 3.12 14.56
N GLU A 38 -13.65 4.44 14.28
CA GLU A 38 -14.85 5.13 13.81
C GLU A 38 -15.09 4.91 12.32
N LYS A 39 -14.04 4.53 11.57
CA LYS A 39 -14.10 4.31 10.12
C LYS A 39 -14.41 2.86 9.77
N GLN A 40 -15.18 2.69 8.70
CA GLN A 40 -15.46 1.40 8.10
C GLN A 40 -14.36 0.98 7.11
N PHE A 41 -14.32 -0.31 6.75
CA PHE A 41 -13.30 -0.84 5.84
C PHE A 41 -13.17 -0.06 4.52
N PRO A 42 -14.25 0.33 3.81
CA PRO A 42 -14.13 1.11 2.56
C PRO A 42 -13.40 2.44 2.76
N GLU A 43 -13.63 3.14 3.87
CA GLU A 43 -12.95 4.40 4.18
C GLU A 43 -11.45 4.17 4.43
N HIS A 44 -11.10 3.13 5.20
CA HIS A 44 -9.70 2.75 5.39
C HIS A 44 -9.00 2.40 4.08
N LEU A 45 -9.70 1.70 3.17
CA LEU A 45 -9.17 1.38 1.85
C LEU A 45 -8.91 2.63 1.02
N VAL A 46 -9.85 3.58 1.01
CA VAL A 46 -9.68 4.87 0.32
C VAL A 46 -8.47 5.62 0.89
N PHE A 47 -8.35 5.74 2.21
CA PHE A 47 -7.21 6.41 2.84
C PHE A 47 -5.89 5.71 2.52
N PHE A 48 -5.85 4.38 2.57
CA PHE A 48 -4.66 3.60 2.20
C PHE A 48 -4.24 3.89 0.76
N MET A 49 -5.15 3.81 -0.19
CA MET A 49 -4.85 4.06 -1.59
C MET A 49 -4.44 5.51 -1.83
N LEU A 50 -5.13 6.50 -1.26
CA LEU A 50 -4.76 7.90 -1.38
C LEU A 50 -3.37 8.17 -0.79
N HIS A 51 -3.03 7.58 0.36
CA HIS A 51 -1.69 7.71 0.95
C HIS A 51 -0.58 7.28 -0.02
N HIS A 52 -0.81 6.21 -0.78
CA HIS A 52 0.15 5.71 -1.76
C HIS A 52 0.11 6.46 -3.09
N LEU A 53 -1.09 6.86 -3.57
CA LEU A 53 -1.28 7.40 -4.90
C LEU A 53 -1.15 8.92 -4.98
N HIS A 54 -1.19 9.65 -3.85
CA HIS A 54 -0.84 11.07 -3.84
C HIS A 54 0.65 11.33 -3.99
N HIS A 55 1.48 10.39 -3.52
CA HIS A 55 2.93 10.42 -3.63
C HIS A 55 3.47 9.15 -4.30
N PRO A 56 3.12 8.91 -5.58
CA PRO A 56 3.46 7.67 -6.26
C PRO A 56 4.97 7.46 -6.41
N GLU A 57 5.75 8.56 -6.49
CA GLU A 57 7.21 8.53 -6.50
C GLU A 57 7.78 7.97 -5.18
N ARG A 58 7.22 8.39 -4.05
CA ARG A 58 7.61 7.87 -2.72
C ARG A 58 7.28 6.39 -2.60
N THR A 59 6.07 5.98 -2.99
CA THR A 59 5.62 4.59 -2.96
C THR A 59 6.54 3.69 -3.77
N SER A 60 6.86 4.07 -5.00
CA SER A 60 7.76 3.33 -5.88
C SER A 60 9.19 3.28 -5.31
N LEU A 61 9.69 4.41 -4.80
CA LEU A 61 11.04 4.50 -4.24
C LEU A 61 11.20 3.62 -2.99
N PHE A 62 10.25 3.66 -2.06
CA PHE A 62 10.31 2.87 -0.84
C PHE A 62 10.28 1.37 -1.13
N HIS A 63 9.44 0.94 -2.06
CA HIS A 63 9.40 -0.44 -2.49
C HIS A 63 10.75 -0.91 -3.08
N GLN A 64 11.31 -0.14 -4.02
CA GLN A 64 12.61 -0.47 -4.63
C GLN A 64 13.75 -0.51 -3.62
N ILE A 65 13.78 0.44 -2.67
CA ILE A 65 14.80 0.47 -1.63
C ILE A 65 14.65 -0.74 -0.70
N GLU A 66 13.44 -1.06 -0.24
CA GLU A 66 13.19 -2.21 0.63
C GLU A 66 13.64 -3.51 -0.04
N GLU A 67 13.25 -3.75 -1.28
CA GLU A 67 13.67 -4.94 -2.04
C GLU A 67 15.20 -5.04 -2.17
N ARG A 68 15.84 -3.94 -2.55
CA ARG A 68 17.30 -3.90 -2.62
C ARG A 68 17.95 -4.21 -1.28
N LEU A 69 17.51 -3.55 -0.20
CA LEU A 69 18.12 -3.69 1.12
C LEU A 69 17.84 -5.04 1.76
N SER A 70 16.73 -5.70 1.41
CA SER A 70 16.42 -7.06 1.89
C SER A 70 17.46 -8.08 1.45
N THR A 71 18.10 -7.85 0.29
CA THR A 71 19.11 -8.75 -0.29
C THR A 71 20.55 -8.31 -0.05
N THR A 72 20.81 -6.99 -0.01
CA THR A 72 22.16 -6.43 0.02
C THR A 72 22.51 -5.69 1.31
N GLY A 73 21.52 -5.38 2.16
CA GLY A 73 21.70 -4.58 3.36
C GLY A 73 22.52 -5.31 4.43
N GLN A 74 23.65 -4.74 4.83
CA GLN A 74 24.46 -5.23 5.94
C GLN A 74 24.20 -4.40 7.20
N GLY A 75 24.05 -5.09 8.34
CA GLY A 75 23.89 -4.42 9.65
C GLY A 75 22.51 -3.80 9.91
N ILE A 76 21.55 -3.91 9.01
CA ILE A 76 20.20 -3.34 9.13
C ILE A 76 19.09 -4.37 9.45
N GLN A 77 19.46 -5.63 9.71
CA GLN A 77 18.53 -6.69 10.09
C GLN A 77 17.60 -6.35 11.27
N PRO A 78 18.08 -5.65 12.32
CA PRO A 78 17.20 -5.21 13.40
C PRO A 78 16.07 -4.28 12.91
N LEU A 79 16.35 -3.41 11.94
CA LEU A 79 15.35 -2.51 11.33
C LEU A 79 14.32 -3.27 10.50
N PHE A 80 14.73 -4.30 9.76
CA PHE A 80 13.78 -5.20 9.08
C PHE A 80 12.90 -5.94 10.08
N SER A 81 13.46 -6.41 11.19
CA SER A 81 12.67 -7.06 12.25
C SER A 81 11.61 -6.13 12.82
N GLU A 82 11.95 -4.85 13.03
CA GLU A 82 11.02 -3.82 13.47
C GLU A 82 9.95 -3.52 12.41
N LEU A 83 10.34 -3.30 11.17
CA LEU A 83 9.44 -3.09 10.04
C LEU A 83 8.40 -4.22 9.96
N TYR A 84 8.85 -5.46 9.98
CA TYR A 84 7.95 -6.61 9.89
C TYR A 84 7.08 -6.80 11.12
N LYS A 85 7.53 -6.37 12.30
CA LYS A 85 6.69 -6.34 13.51
C LYS A 85 5.52 -5.38 13.33
N VAL A 86 5.78 -4.15 12.91
CA VAL A 86 4.74 -3.12 12.68
C VAL A 86 3.78 -3.58 11.56
N ARG A 87 4.33 -4.10 10.46
CA ARG A 87 3.54 -4.59 9.33
C ARG A 87 2.63 -5.77 9.72
N ARG A 88 3.11 -6.70 10.53
CA ARG A 88 2.27 -7.79 11.05
C ARG A 88 1.14 -7.30 11.94
N GLN A 89 1.36 -6.27 12.76
CA GLN A 89 0.29 -5.66 13.56
C GLN A 89 -0.79 -5.06 12.66
N ARG A 90 -0.40 -4.26 11.67
CA ARG A 90 -1.32 -3.68 10.69
C ARG A 90 -2.07 -4.77 9.91
N LEU A 91 -1.37 -5.79 9.44
CA LEU A 91 -1.96 -6.87 8.65
C LEU A 91 -3.04 -7.64 9.43
N ARG A 92 -2.86 -7.89 10.73
CA ARG A 92 -3.89 -8.54 11.57
C ARG A 92 -5.18 -7.74 11.65
N ILE A 93 -5.07 -6.40 11.69
CA ILE A 93 -6.25 -5.52 11.72
C ILE A 93 -6.94 -5.56 10.36
N ILE A 94 -6.19 -5.36 9.27
CA ILE A 94 -6.71 -5.36 7.90
C ILE A 94 -7.42 -6.68 7.58
N ILE A 95 -6.84 -7.83 7.91
CA ILE A 95 -7.44 -9.14 7.67
C ILE A 95 -8.82 -9.21 8.30
N ARG A 96 -8.94 -8.92 9.60
CA ARG A 96 -10.22 -8.98 10.31
C ARG A 96 -11.26 -8.03 9.74
N MET A 97 -10.87 -6.79 9.44
CA MET A 97 -11.77 -5.80 8.86
C MET A 97 -12.24 -6.21 7.46
N THR A 98 -11.34 -6.77 6.65
CA THR A 98 -11.68 -7.25 5.30
C THR A 98 -12.63 -8.44 5.37
N GLU A 99 -12.38 -9.41 6.25
CA GLU A 99 -13.28 -10.56 6.44
C GLU A 99 -14.67 -10.11 6.86
N SER A 100 -14.79 -9.21 7.84
CA SER A 100 -16.08 -8.67 8.29
C SER A 100 -16.80 -7.94 7.15
N TYR A 101 -16.08 -7.11 6.40
CA TYR A 101 -16.64 -6.37 5.27
C TYR A 101 -17.16 -7.30 4.16
N LEU A 102 -16.38 -8.31 3.76
CA LEU A 102 -16.79 -9.26 2.73
C LEU A 102 -18.02 -10.07 3.15
N LEU A 103 -18.12 -10.43 4.42
CA LEU A 103 -19.31 -11.09 4.99
C LEU A 103 -20.53 -10.16 4.96
N GLU A 104 -20.37 -8.91 5.38
CA GLU A 104 -21.44 -7.90 5.39
C GLU A 104 -22.05 -7.68 4.00
N ILE A 105 -21.21 -7.56 2.98
CA ILE A 105 -21.66 -7.36 1.59
C ILE A 105 -21.99 -8.67 0.87
N GLN A 106 -21.94 -9.82 1.56
CA GLN A 106 -22.18 -11.15 1.01
C GLN A 106 -21.34 -11.47 -0.24
N SER A 107 -20.08 -11.02 -0.24
CA SER A 107 -19.17 -11.29 -1.35
C SER A 107 -18.67 -12.74 -1.33
N SER A 108 -18.60 -13.37 -2.50
CA SER A 108 -17.96 -14.67 -2.69
C SER A 108 -16.43 -14.58 -2.82
N MET A 109 -15.87 -13.37 -2.82
CA MET A 109 -14.43 -13.15 -2.98
C MET A 109 -13.66 -13.58 -1.73
N ILE A 110 -12.58 -14.32 -1.91
CA ILE A 110 -11.72 -14.75 -0.79
C ILE A 110 -10.91 -13.53 -0.30
N MET A 111 -10.89 -13.32 1.02
CA MET A 111 -10.19 -12.20 1.67
C MET A 111 -8.74 -12.04 1.20
N ARG A 112 -7.99 -13.14 1.13
CA ARG A 112 -6.60 -13.12 0.68
C ARG A 112 -6.47 -12.59 -0.76
N ASP A 113 -7.33 -13.05 -1.65
CA ASP A 113 -7.30 -12.70 -3.06
C ASP A 113 -7.73 -11.23 -3.27
N TYR A 114 -8.68 -10.75 -2.47
CA TYR A 114 -9.06 -9.34 -2.47
C TYR A 114 -7.92 -8.43 -2.00
N LEU A 115 -7.27 -8.76 -0.88
CA LEU A 115 -6.12 -7.99 -0.38
C LEU A 115 -4.95 -8.01 -1.36
N ALA A 116 -4.63 -9.17 -1.96
CA ALA A 116 -3.58 -9.27 -2.98
C ALA A 116 -3.90 -8.37 -4.19
N SER A 117 -5.16 -8.34 -4.62
CA SER A 117 -5.62 -7.48 -5.72
C SER A 117 -5.52 -5.99 -5.38
N ILE A 118 -5.90 -5.59 -4.16
CA ILE A 118 -5.77 -4.20 -3.69
C ILE A 118 -4.29 -3.77 -3.71
N TRP A 119 -3.39 -4.59 -3.17
CA TRP A 119 -1.96 -4.25 -3.14
C TRP A 119 -1.38 -4.19 -4.54
N SER A 120 -1.67 -5.17 -5.39
CA SER A 120 -1.22 -5.18 -6.79
C SER A 120 -1.71 -3.96 -7.55
N LEU A 121 -2.99 -3.60 -7.39
CA LEU A 121 -3.58 -2.41 -8.00
C LEU A 121 -2.92 -1.13 -7.49
N THR A 122 -2.74 -1.00 -6.17
CA THR A 122 -2.17 0.21 -5.56
C THR A 122 -0.71 0.44 -5.99
N TYR A 123 0.13 -0.60 -5.93
CA TYR A 123 1.54 -0.47 -6.32
C TYR A 123 1.69 -0.34 -7.84
N GLY A 124 0.93 -1.07 -8.64
CA GLY A 124 0.88 -0.91 -10.09
C GLY A 124 0.40 0.47 -10.50
N ALA A 125 -0.65 0.99 -9.86
CA ALA A 125 -1.14 2.34 -10.06
C ALA A 125 -0.08 3.40 -9.72
N ALA A 126 0.69 3.23 -8.63
CA ALA A 126 1.77 4.14 -8.29
C ALA A 126 2.84 4.21 -9.41
N VAL A 127 3.19 3.07 -10.00
CA VAL A 127 4.12 3.00 -11.15
C VAL A 127 3.54 3.75 -12.36
N ILE A 128 2.28 3.51 -12.69
CA ILE A 128 1.59 4.18 -13.81
C ILE A 128 1.50 5.69 -13.59
N LEU A 129 1.10 6.12 -12.39
CA LEU A 129 0.98 7.54 -12.05
C LEU A 129 2.33 8.26 -12.02
N ASN A 130 3.43 7.54 -11.80
CA ASN A 130 4.78 8.10 -11.82
C ASN A 130 5.41 8.13 -13.23
N SER A 131 4.77 7.51 -14.22
CA SER A 131 5.27 7.41 -15.59
C SER A 131 4.80 8.58 -16.44
N SER A 132 5.75 9.40 -16.96
CA SER A 132 5.44 10.47 -17.90
C SER A 132 4.87 9.95 -19.24
N PHE A 133 5.20 8.72 -19.62
CA PHE A 133 4.66 8.08 -20.81
C PHE A 133 3.15 7.83 -20.64
N TYR A 134 2.75 7.12 -19.60
CA TYR A 134 1.33 6.76 -19.38
C TYR A 134 0.44 7.98 -19.13
N GLN A 135 0.97 9.05 -18.50
CA GLN A 135 0.22 10.30 -18.28
C GLN A 135 -0.27 10.95 -19.58
N ARG A 136 0.43 10.72 -20.70
CA ARG A 136 0.03 11.29 -22.01
C ARG A 136 -1.16 10.56 -22.63
N TYR A 137 -1.40 9.30 -22.27
CA TYR A 137 -2.38 8.43 -22.93
C TYR A 137 -3.58 8.08 -22.06
N LEU A 138 -3.40 8.04 -20.73
CA LEU A 138 -4.42 7.54 -19.81
C LEU A 138 -5.19 8.66 -19.09
N GLY A 139 -4.79 9.92 -19.25
CA GLY A 139 -5.45 11.05 -18.61
C GLY A 139 -4.76 11.58 -17.38
N SER A 140 -5.44 12.47 -16.64
CA SER A 140 -4.85 13.14 -15.49
C SER A 140 -4.64 12.18 -14.30
N ARG A 141 -3.67 12.51 -13.46
CA ARG A 141 -3.40 11.76 -12.23
C ARG A 141 -4.63 11.68 -11.32
N ASP A 142 -5.40 12.75 -11.22
CA ASP A 142 -6.57 12.81 -10.36
C ASP A 142 -7.68 11.88 -10.87
N THR A 143 -7.95 11.91 -12.17
CA THR A 143 -8.93 11.01 -12.80
C THR A 143 -8.54 9.54 -12.62
N LEU A 144 -7.25 9.22 -12.79
CA LEU A 144 -6.75 7.85 -12.63
C LEU A 144 -6.81 7.39 -11.17
N ARG A 145 -6.49 8.26 -10.19
CA ARG A 145 -6.63 7.90 -8.76
C ARG A 145 -8.06 7.50 -8.42
N VAL A 146 -9.04 8.30 -8.85
CA VAL A 146 -10.45 8.00 -8.63
C VAL A 146 -10.81 6.65 -9.27
N ALA A 147 -10.42 6.42 -10.52
CA ALA A 147 -10.70 5.17 -11.22
C ALA A 147 -10.13 3.94 -10.52
N TYR A 148 -8.88 4.02 -10.01
CA TYR A 148 -8.27 2.91 -9.28
C TYR A 148 -8.95 2.63 -7.94
N ILE A 149 -9.36 3.67 -7.22
CA ILE A 149 -10.09 3.52 -5.94
C ILE A 149 -11.48 2.91 -6.20
N ASP A 150 -12.21 3.42 -7.18
CA ASP A 150 -13.52 2.89 -7.56
C ASP A 150 -13.42 1.41 -7.97
N GLN A 151 -12.39 1.05 -8.73
CA GLN A 151 -12.14 -0.34 -9.11
C GLN A 151 -11.90 -1.22 -7.88
N ALA A 152 -11.07 -0.77 -6.92
CA ALA A 152 -10.81 -1.51 -5.70
C ALA A 152 -12.08 -1.75 -4.86
N LEU A 153 -12.93 -0.73 -4.75
CA LEU A 153 -14.21 -0.81 -4.03
C LEU A 153 -15.25 -1.67 -4.75
N ALA A 154 -15.20 -1.74 -6.08
CA ALA A 154 -16.15 -2.51 -6.90
C ALA A 154 -15.81 -4.01 -6.98
N MET A 155 -14.52 -4.37 -6.89
CA MET A 155 -14.04 -5.76 -7.04
C MET A 155 -14.87 -6.81 -6.28
N PRO A 156 -15.09 -6.66 -4.95
CA PRO A 156 -15.77 -7.71 -4.20
C PRO A 156 -17.27 -7.82 -4.53
N LYS A 157 -17.88 -6.77 -5.09
CA LYS A 157 -19.29 -6.74 -5.50
C LYS A 157 -19.48 -7.37 -6.88
N GLN A 158 -18.52 -7.24 -7.78
CA GLN A 158 -18.57 -7.77 -9.15
C GLN A 158 -18.25 -9.27 -9.22
N HIS A 159 -17.53 -9.80 -8.24
CA HIS A 159 -17.10 -11.19 -8.25
C HIS A 159 -18.26 -12.20 -8.31
N GLN A 160 -19.41 -11.86 -7.74
CA GLN A 160 -20.62 -12.70 -7.82
C GLN A 160 -21.19 -12.84 -9.24
N GLN A 161 -21.01 -11.84 -10.11
CA GLN A 161 -21.58 -11.86 -11.47
C GLN A 161 -20.77 -12.74 -12.43
N PHE A 162 -19.45 -12.80 -12.27
CA PHE A 162 -18.58 -13.57 -13.15
C PHE A 162 -18.67 -15.09 -12.93
N THR A 163 -18.70 -15.52 -11.67
CA THR A 163 -18.84 -16.96 -11.35
C THR A 163 -20.19 -17.52 -11.78
N SER A 164 -21.25 -16.76 -11.68
CA SER A 164 -22.60 -17.17 -12.12
C SER A 164 -22.70 -17.34 -13.64
N SER A 165 -22.03 -16.49 -14.42
CA SER A 165 -22.09 -16.55 -15.89
C SER A 165 -21.23 -17.67 -16.50
N LEU A 166 -20.17 -18.09 -15.81
CA LEU A 166 -19.31 -19.21 -16.24
C LEU A 166 -19.90 -20.59 -15.86
N MET A 167 -20.76 -20.65 -14.84
CA MET A 167 -21.41 -21.91 -14.42
C MET A 167 -22.70 -22.19 -15.20
N THR A 168 -23.18 -21.27 -16.04
CA THR A 168 -24.38 -21.41 -16.86
C THR A 168 -24.09 -21.69 -18.34
N GLN A 169 -22.83 -21.90 -18.71
CA GLN A 169 -22.38 -22.38 -20.01
C GLN A 169 -21.88 -23.85 -19.92
#